data_d198685cdec6dcfe6811cb3b5d3b2a5e
#
_entry.id   d198685cdec6dcfe6811cb3b5d3b2a5e
#
_cell.length_a   1.000
_cell.length_b   1.000
_cell.length_c   1.000
_cell.angle_alpha   90.00
_cell.angle_beta   90.00
_cell.angle_gamma   90.00
#
_symmetry.space_group_name_H-M   'P 1'
#
loop_
_entity.id
_entity.type
_entity.pdbx_description
1 polymer ?
#
loop_
_entity_poly.entity_id
_entity_poly.type
_entity_poly.pdbx_seq_one_letter_code
_entity_poly.pdbx_strand_id
1 'polypeptide(L)'
;PFTDGESIYNLINDEGVNNLLGVPTVWLGLLNYLEEKDITLKKVNSVLVGGSAAPKSMIKDFQEKHNVFLLHGWGMTEMSPLGTLNQDTAEMDLMELDDRYELQTSQGRAIYGCQIKIVNDEGDTLPNDGKTFGRLMVKGPAIIERYYKSSESALENGWFDTGDVSTISPDGYMRIVDRSKDVIKSG
;
A
#
# COMPACT_ATOMS: atom_id res chain seq x y z
N PRO A 1 2.58 -24.47 9.16
CA PRO A 1 1.94 -24.03 7.92
C PRO A 1 2.98 -23.40 7.01
N PHE A 2 2.93 -23.75 5.74
CA PHE A 2 3.78 -23.16 4.71
C PHE A 2 3.03 -22.00 4.06
N THR A 3 3.74 -21.04 3.49
CA THR A 3 3.17 -19.90 2.77
C THR A 3 3.13 -20.15 1.25
N ASP A 4 3.01 -21.42 0.85
CA ASP A 4 2.78 -21.81 -0.54
C ASP A 4 1.28 -21.71 -0.91
N GLY A 5 1.00 -21.68 -2.23
CA GLY A 5 -0.35 -21.45 -2.73
C GLY A 5 -1.35 -22.55 -2.30
N GLU A 6 -0.94 -23.80 -2.23
CA GLU A 6 -1.80 -24.91 -1.81
C GLU A 6 -2.19 -24.79 -0.34
N SER A 7 -1.22 -24.57 0.54
CA SER A 7 -1.47 -24.42 1.98
C SER A 7 -2.40 -23.24 2.26
N ILE A 8 -2.22 -22.11 1.57
CA ILE A 8 -3.08 -20.93 1.71
C ILE A 8 -4.49 -21.23 1.19
N TYR A 9 -4.62 -21.85 0.03
CA TYR A 9 -5.92 -22.20 -0.54
C TYR A 9 -6.71 -23.17 0.37
N ASN A 10 -6.05 -24.20 0.91
CA ASN A 10 -6.67 -25.12 1.84
C ASN A 10 -7.13 -24.42 3.12
N LEU A 11 -6.29 -23.54 3.69
CA LEU A 11 -6.65 -22.75 4.88
C LEU A 11 -7.86 -21.84 4.62
N ILE A 12 -7.95 -21.19 3.45
CA ILE A 12 -9.09 -20.38 3.06
C ILE A 12 -10.38 -21.20 3.07
N ASN A 13 -10.35 -22.43 2.53
CA ASN A 13 -11.54 -23.27 2.42
C ASN A 13 -11.91 -23.95 3.73
N ASP A 14 -10.93 -24.49 4.46
CA ASP A 14 -11.15 -25.27 5.67
C ASP A 14 -11.61 -24.35 6.83
N GLU A 15 -10.99 -23.19 6.97
CA GLU A 15 -11.28 -22.24 8.05
C GLU A 15 -12.30 -21.15 7.64
N GLY A 16 -12.71 -21.10 6.37
CA GLY A 16 -13.66 -20.10 5.87
C GLY A 16 -13.11 -18.67 5.86
N VAL A 17 -11.81 -18.51 5.62
CA VAL A 17 -11.15 -17.20 5.58
C VAL A 17 -11.70 -16.38 4.42
N ASN A 18 -12.06 -15.13 4.68
CA ASN A 18 -12.67 -14.23 3.69
C ASN A 18 -11.91 -12.91 3.48
N ASN A 19 -10.93 -12.60 4.32
CA ASN A 19 -10.05 -11.45 4.15
C ASN A 19 -8.60 -11.89 4.33
N LEU A 20 -7.74 -11.49 3.41
CA LEU A 20 -6.35 -11.89 3.36
C LEU A 20 -5.46 -10.66 3.50
N LEU A 21 -4.34 -10.79 4.23
CA LEU A 21 -3.32 -9.76 4.38
C LEU A 21 -1.93 -10.35 4.14
N GLY A 22 -1.14 -9.73 3.28
CA GLY A 22 0.24 -10.20 3.04
C GLY A 22 1.00 -9.36 2.03
N VAL A 23 2.16 -9.90 1.65
CA VAL A 23 3.06 -9.27 0.69
C VAL A 23 2.85 -9.83 -0.72
N PRO A 24 3.21 -9.10 -1.80
CA PRO A 24 2.95 -9.53 -3.18
C PRO A 24 3.48 -10.92 -3.52
N THR A 25 4.65 -11.31 -3.00
CA THR A 25 5.25 -12.63 -3.30
C THR A 25 4.39 -13.80 -2.82
N VAL A 26 3.70 -13.65 -1.71
CA VAL A 26 2.76 -14.65 -1.18
C VAL A 26 1.56 -14.78 -2.11
N TRP A 27 1.02 -13.66 -2.56
CA TRP A 27 -0.16 -13.64 -3.44
C TRP A 27 0.13 -14.12 -4.85
N LEU A 28 1.32 -13.83 -5.37
CA LEU A 28 1.77 -14.42 -6.65
C LEU A 28 1.84 -15.95 -6.56
N GLY A 29 2.34 -16.49 -5.45
CA GLY A 29 2.33 -17.93 -5.20
C GLY A 29 0.93 -18.53 -5.17
N LEU A 30 -0.03 -17.85 -4.54
CA LEU A 30 -1.43 -18.26 -4.53
C LEU A 30 -2.04 -18.20 -5.93
N LEU A 31 -1.90 -17.09 -6.67
CA LEU A 31 -2.43 -16.92 -8.01
C LEU A 31 -1.90 -17.98 -8.99
N ASN A 32 -0.60 -18.28 -8.94
CA ASN A 32 0.01 -19.34 -9.75
C ASN A 32 -0.60 -20.71 -9.44
N TYR A 33 -0.80 -21.03 -8.16
CA TYR A 33 -1.44 -22.28 -7.76
C TYR A 33 -2.88 -22.38 -8.26
N LEU A 34 -3.66 -21.29 -8.12
CA LEU A 34 -5.05 -21.23 -8.60
C LEU A 34 -5.14 -21.43 -10.11
N GLU A 35 -4.23 -20.82 -10.87
CA GLU A 35 -4.15 -20.96 -12.33
C GLU A 35 -3.74 -22.39 -12.74
N GLU A 36 -2.71 -22.97 -12.10
CA GLU A 36 -2.27 -24.35 -12.37
C GLU A 36 -3.37 -25.37 -12.15
N LYS A 37 -4.21 -25.16 -11.13
CA LYS A 37 -5.29 -26.08 -10.76
C LYS A 37 -6.64 -25.78 -11.40
N ASP A 38 -6.74 -24.68 -12.15
CA ASP A 38 -7.99 -24.17 -12.75
C ASP A 38 -9.11 -23.99 -11.71
N ILE A 39 -8.77 -23.35 -10.58
CA ILE A 39 -9.68 -23.11 -9.45
C ILE A 39 -9.78 -21.62 -9.11
N THR A 40 -10.88 -21.22 -8.47
CA THR A 40 -11.16 -19.83 -8.11
C THR A 40 -11.41 -19.65 -6.62
N LEU A 41 -11.19 -18.43 -6.14
CA LEU A 41 -11.49 -18.02 -4.77
C LEU A 41 -12.99 -17.67 -4.65
N LYS A 42 -13.77 -18.50 -3.98
CA LYS A 42 -15.22 -18.29 -3.86
C LYS A 42 -15.67 -17.60 -2.57
N LYS A 43 -14.81 -17.61 -1.54
CA LYS A 43 -15.14 -17.13 -0.19
C LYS A 43 -14.39 -15.85 0.19
N VAL A 44 -13.40 -15.45 -0.59
CA VAL A 44 -12.56 -14.29 -0.31
C VAL A 44 -13.25 -13.02 -0.78
N ASN A 45 -13.39 -12.05 0.11
CA ASN A 45 -13.98 -10.75 -0.19
C ASN A 45 -12.91 -9.75 -0.62
N SER A 46 -11.75 -9.78 0.05
CA SER A 46 -10.67 -8.84 -0.22
C SER A 46 -9.30 -9.43 0.09
N VAL A 47 -8.32 -8.94 -0.64
CA VAL A 47 -6.89 -9.19 -0.40
C VAL A 47 -6.21 -7.86 -0.15
N LEU A 48 -5.56 -7.69 1.00
CA LEU A 48 -4.72 -6.53 1.27
C LEU A 48 -3.27 -6.86 0.96
N VAL A 49 -2.65 -6.01 0.16
CA VAL A 49 -1.24 -6.03 -0.18
C VAL A 49 -0.53 -4.88 0.53
N GLY A 50 0.55 -5.20 1.21
CA GLY A 50 1.42 -4.21 1.84
C GLY A 50 2.88 -4.64 1.80
N GLY A 51 3.78 -3.79 2.30
CA GLY A 51 5.21 -4.05 2.38
C GLY A 51 6.00 -3.84 1.08
N SER A 52 5.36 -3.89 -0.08
CA SER A 52 5.90 -3.47 -1.38
C SER A 52 4.76 -3.19 -2.37
N ALA A 53 5.09 -2.59 -3.52
CA ALA A 53 4.10 -2.22 -4.53
C ALA A 53 3.38 -3.43 -5.12
N ALA A 54 2.05 -3.33 -5.25
CA ALA A 54 1.22 -4.33 -5.92
C ALA A 54 1.32 -4.14 -7.44
N PRO A 55 1.77 -5.18 -8.19
CA PRO A 55 1.78 -5.10 -9.65
C PRO A 55 0.36 -4.97 -10.23
N LYS A 56 0.19 -4.18 -11.28
CA LYS A 56 -1.10 -4.03 -11.98
C LYS A 56 -1.68 -5.36 -12.45
N SER A 57 -0.82 -6.29 -12.90
CA SER A 57 -1.23 -7.65 -13.29
C SER A 57 -1.87 -8.42 -12.14
N MET A 58 -1.30 -8.33 -10.93
CA MET A 58 -1.87 -8.96 -9.73
C MET A 58 -3.26 -8.41 -9.41
N ILE A 59 -3.44 -7.10 -9.51
CA ILE A 59 -4.73 -6.44 -9.28
C ILE A 59 -5.77 -6.99 -10.27
N LYS A 60 -5.42 -7.04 -11.56
CA LYS A 60 -6.28 -7.60 -12.62
C LYS A 60 -6.62 -9.06 -12.34
N ASP A 61 -5.65 -9.89 -12.04
CA ASP A 61 -5.87 -11.31 -11.81
C ASP A 61 -6.84 -11.56 -10.65
N PHE A 62 -6.69 -10.89 -9.52
CA PHE A 62 -7.62 -11.02 -8.41
C PHE A 62 -9.03 -10.58 -8.78
N GLN A 63 -9.20 -9.47 -9.50
CA GLN A 63 -10.51 -8.93 -9.81
C GLN A 63 -11.18 -9.68 -10.97
N GLU A 64 -10.47 -9.92 -12.07
CA GLU A 64 -11.05 -10.50 -13.29
C GLU A 64 -11.26 -12.01 -13.18
N LYS A 65 -10.30 -12.74 -12.56
CA LYS A 65 -10.37 -14.22 -12.45
C LYS A 65 -11.11 -14.69 -11.21
N HIS A 66 -11.06 -13.92 -10.11
CA HIS A 66 -11.55 -14.37 -8.81
C HIS A 66 -12.65 -13.49 -8.21
N ASN A 67 -12.95 -12.34 -8.83
CA ASN A 67 -13.89 -11.33 -8.30
C ASN A 67 -13.54 -10.88 -6.88
N VAL A 68 -12.26 -10.71 -6.60
CA VAL A 68 -11.71 -10.30 -5.30
C VAL A 68 -11.10 -8.91 -5.43
N PHE A 69 -11.54 -7.95 -4.60
CA PHE A 69 -10.95 -6.62 -4.58
C PHE A 69 -9.58 -6.64 -3.90
N LEU A 70 -8.57 -6.05 -4.56
CA LEU A 70 -7.25 -5.90 -3.99
C LEU A 70 -7.10 -4.50 -3.38
N LEU A 71 -6.95 -4.48 -2.06
CA LEU A 71 -6.60 -3.31 -1.27
C LEU A 71 -5.07 -3.14 -1.29
N HIS A 72 -4.58 -1.95 -1.64
CA HIS A 72 -3.15 -1.66 -1.57
C HIS A 72 -2.90 -0.71 -0.41
N GLY A 73 -2.12 -1.15 0.57
CA GLY A 73 -1.81 -0.40 1.79
C GLY A 73 -0.32 -0.07 1.90
N TRP A 74 -0.03 1.09 2.46
CA TRP A 74 1.31 1.49 2.83
C TRP A 74 1.38 1.85 4.31
N GLY A 75 2.48 1.49 4.91
CA GLY A 75 2.77 1.80 6.30
C GLY A 75 4.09 1.20 6.75
N MET A 76 4.40 1.42 8.01
CA MET A 76 5.64 0.96 8.63
C MET A 76 5.43 0.77 10.13
N THR A 77 6.36 0.11 10.81
CA THR A 77 6.27 -0.15 12.24
C THR A 77 6.05 1.13 13.05
N GLU A 78 6.69 2.21 12.65
CA GLU A 78 6.61 3.53 13.25
C GLU A 78 5.23 4.19 13.15
N MET A 79 4.28 3.58 12.43
CA MET A 79 2.92 4.07 12.20
C MET A 79 1.83 3.14 12.77
N SER A 80 2.20 2.03 13.38
CA SER A 80 1.36 1.05 14.11
C SER A 80 0.21 0.40 13.31
N PRO A 81 0.38 -0.17 12.15
CA PRO A 81 1.42 -0.01 11.14
C PRO A 81 0.99 0.79 9.91
N LEU A 82 -0.32 1.15 9.77
CA LEU A 82 -0.92 1.61 8.51
C LEU A 82 -0.97 3.14 8.40
N GLY A 83 -0.55 3.68 7.28
CA GLY A 83 -0.59 5.12 6.98
C GLY A 83 -1.56 5.50 5.86
N THR A 84 -1.56 4.73 4.77
CA THR A 84 -2.48 4.93 3.65
C THR A 84 -3.11 3.63 3.20
N LEU A 85 -4.28 3.74 2.56
CA LEU A 85 -5.00 2.60 2.01
C LEU A 85 -5.70 2.99 0.71
N ASN A 86 -5.51 2.19 -0.33
CA ASN A 86 -6.28 2.25 -1.56
C ASN A 86 -7.43 1.27 -1.43
N GLN A 87 -8.61 1.80 -1.09
CA GLN A 87 -9.83 1.02 -0.94
C GLN A 87 -10.81 1.35 -2.06
N ASP A 88 -11.78 0.48 -2.27
CA ASP A 88 -12.84 0.67 -3.25
C ASP A 88 -13.68 1.91 -2.91
N THR A 89 -14.01 2.68 -3.93
CA THR A 89 -14.84 3.88 -3.82
C THR A 89 -15.86 3.95 -4.95
N ALA A 90 -16.99 4.59 -4.70
CA ALA A 90 -18.00 4.81 -5.73
C ALA A 90 -17.48 5.60 -6.97
N GLU A 91 -16.44 6.40 -6.79
CA GLU A 91 -15.77 7.11 -7.88
C GLU A 91 -15.03 6.15 -8.81
N MET A 92 -14.42 5.10 -8.27
CA MET A 92 -13.75 4.05 -9.04
C MET A 92 -14.71 3.24 -9.90
N ASP A 93 -15.97 3.11 -9.50
CA ASP A 93 -16.99 2.41 -10.27
C ASP A 93 -17.39 3.15 -11.56
N LEU A 94 -17.10 4.45 -11.62
CA LEU A 94 -17.37 5.30 -12.78
C LEU A 94 -16.16 5.40 -13.72
N MET A 95 -15.01 4.82 -13.37
CA MET A 95 -13.79 4.87 -14.17
C MET A 95 -13.76 3.76 -15.23
N GLU A 96 -13.06 4.03 -16.33
CA GLU A 96 -12.64 2.96 -17.24
C GLU A 96 -11.75 1.95 -16.48
N LEU A 97 -11.91 0.66 -16.78
CA LEU A 97 -11.26 -0.42 -16.00
C LEU A 97 -9.73 -0.27 -15.92
N ASP A 98 -9.08 0.15 -17.01
CA ASP A 98 -7.63 0.28 -17.03
C ASP A 98 -7.13 1.45 -16.16
N ASP A 99 -7.88 2.56 -16.13
CA ASP A 99 -7.62 3.72 -15.28
C ASP A 99 -7.86 3.37 -13.80
N ARG A 100 -8.90 2.60 -13.51
CA ARG A 100 -9.18 2.06 -12.17
C ARG A 100 -8.02 1.20 -11.68
N TYR A 101 -7.52 0.26 -12.49
CA TYR A 101 -6.37 -0.58 -12.14
C TYR A 101 -5.11 0.25 -11.96
N GLU A 102 -4.91 1.28 -12.79
CA GLU A 102 -3.77 2.19 -12.62
C GLU A 102 -3.85 2.95 -11.30
N LEU A 103 -5.03 3.45 -10.93
CA LEU A 103 -5.23 4.11 -9.64
C LEU A 103 -4.97 3.15 -8.46
N GLN A 104 -5.39 1.88 -8.56
CA GLN A 104 -5.18 0.86 -7.55
C GLN A 104 -3.70 0.48 -7.35
N THR A 105 -2.80 0.77 -8.30
CA THR A 105 -1.36 0.61 -8.08
C THR A 105 -0.77 1.64 -7.12
N SER A 106 -1.47 2.76 -6.85
CA SER A 106 -1.07 3.73 -5.82
C SER A 106 -1.28 3.14 -4.42
N GLN A 107 -0.59 3.68 -3.40
CA GLN A 107 -0.75 3.25 -2.02
C GLN A 107 -1.98 3.86 -1.34
N GLY A 108 -2.81 4.57 -2.11
CA GLY A 108 -4.08 5.11 -1.65
C GLY A 108 -4.01 6.42 -0.90
N ARG A 109 -5.06 6.72 -0.15
CA ARG A 109 -5.21 7.95 0.64
C ARG A 109 -4.88 7.70 2.11
N ALA A 110 -4.50 8.76 2.83
CA ALA A 110 -4.26 8.68 4.26
C ALA A 110 -5.51 8.15 5.00
N ILE A 111 -5.28 7.21 5.92
CA ILE A 111 -6.35 6.70 6.77
C ILE A 111 -6.76 7.73 7.82
N TYR A 112 -7.93 7.53 8.45
CA TYR A 112 -8.37 8.39 9.56
C TYR A 112 -7.29 8.48 10.65
N GLY A 113 -6.97 9.71 11.06
CA GLY A 113 -5.97 9.99 12.08
C GLY A 113 -4.52 10.08 11.55
N CYS A 114 -4.26 9.74 10.28
CA CYS A 114 -2.98 9.94 9.63
C CYS A 114 -3.03 11.16 8.71
N GLN A 115 -2.04 12.05 8.82
CA GLN A 115 -1.79 13.15 7.90
C GLN A 115 -0.52 12.85 7.13
N ILE A 116 -0.52 13.15 5.84
CA ILE A 116 0.65 13.01 4.96
C ILE A 116 0.93 14.32 4.24
N LYS A 117 2.19 14.59 3.96
CA LYS A 117 2.64 15.65 3.08
C LYS A 117 3.96 15.28 2.44
N ILE A 118 4.31 15.95 1.36
CA ILE A 118 5.63 15.86 0.76
C ILE A 118 6.39 17.17 0.96
N VAL A 119 7.70 17.07 1.19
CA VAL A 119 8.58 18.22 1.41
C VAL A 119 9.82 18.14 0.54
N ASN A 120 10.42 19.31 0.25
CA ASN A 120 11.74 19.41 -0.38
C ASN A 120 12.87 19.16 0.63
N ASP A 121 14.14 19.29 0.20
CA ASP A 121 15.31 19.09 1.07
C ASP A 121 15.39 20.16 2.18
N GLU A 122 14.82 21.34 1.97
CA GLU A 122 14.76 22.45 2.91
C GLU A 122 13.62 22.29 3.94
N GLY A 123 12.70 21.32 3.74
CA GLY A 123 11.55 21.06 4.61
C GLY A 123 10.28 21.82 4.23
N ASP A 124 10.28 22.57 3.13
CA ASP A 124 9.10 23.27 2.62
C ASP A 124 8.10 22.29 2.02
N THR A 125 6.83 22.51 2.30
CA THR A 125 5.75 21.66 1.78
C THR A 125 5.56 21.88 0.28
N LEU A 126 5.56 20.77 -0.46
CA LEU A 126 5.36 20.72 -1.90
C LEU A 126 3.88 20.55 -2.27
N PRO A 127 3.46 20.91 -3.51
CA PRO A 127 2.08 20.80 -3.94
C PRO A 127 1.65 19.34 -4.17
N ASN A 128 0.37 19.06 -3.90
CA ASN A 128 -0.28 17.79 -4.21
C ASN A 128 -0.82 17.83 -5.65
N ASP A 129 0.05 17.74 -6.64
CA ASP A 129 -0.29 17.82 -8.08
C ASP A 129 -0.17 16.47 -8.82
N GLY A 130 0.20 15.41 -8.09
CA GLY A 130 0.41 14.06 -8.62
C GLY A 130 1.70 13.89 -9.44
N LYS A 131 2.52 14.93 -9.56
CA LYS A 131 3.74 14.97 -10.39
C LYS A 131 4.97 15.37 -9.60
N THR A 132 4.85 16.38 -8.76
CA THR A 132 5.92 16.84 -7.88
C THR A 132 6.17 15.75 -6.82
N PHE A 133 7.41 15.32 -6.72
CA PHE A 133 7.82 14.32 -5.72
C PHE A 133 8.68 14.96 -4.63
N GLY A 134 8.62 14.42 -3.44
CA GLY A 134 9.38 14.87 -2.29
C GLY A 134 9.45 13.82 -1.20
N ARG A 135 10.21 14.12 -0.13
CA ARG A 135 10.28 13.28 1.06
C ARG A 135 8.89 13.20 1.71
N LEU A 136 8.43 11.97 1.95
CA LEU A 136 7.13 11.72 2.57
C LEU A 136 7.21 11.90 4.07
N MET A 137 6.43 12.83 4.59
CA MET A 137 6.29 13.12 6.01
C MET A 137 4.91 12.69 6.50
N VAL A 138 4.86 12.11 7.70
CA VAL A 138 3.61 11.67 8.31
C VAL A 138 3.43 12.23 9.71
N LYS A 139 2.17 12.42 10.12
CA LYS A 139 1.80 12.89 11.46
C LYS A 139 0.49 12.23 11.89
N GLY A 140 0.39 11.86 13.16
CA GLY A 140 -0.84 11.31 13.73
C GLY A 140 -0.61 10.66 15.08
N PRO A 141 -1.67 10.30 15.82
CA PRO A 141 -1.58 9.71 17.15
C PRO A 141 -0.95 8.32 17.19
N ALA A 142 -0.92 7.62 16.04
CA ALA A 142 -0.31 6.30 15.91
C ALA A 142 1.18 6.35 15.49
N ILE A 143 1.70 7.54 15.21
CA ILE A 143 3.10 7.74 14.82
C ILE A 143 3.97 7.78 16.07
N ILE A 144 5.12 7.10 16.04
CA ILE A 144 6.07 7.11 17.17
C ILE A 144 6.58 8.52 17.44
N GLU A 145 6.76 8.85 18.70
CA GLU A 145 7.45 10.07 19.12
C GLU A 145 8.98 9.87 19.20
N ARG A 146 9.41 8.67 19.59
CA ARG A 146 10.82 8.29 19.75
C ARG A 146 11.00 6.78 19.69
N TYR A 147 12.20 6.35 19.34
CA TYR A 147 12.57 4.94 19.40
C TYR A 147 12.83 4.48 20.83
N TYR A 148 12.68 3.19 21.06
CA TYR A 148 12.94 2.58 22.38
C TYR A 148 14.36 2.90 22.86
N LYS A 149 14.48 3.35 24.11
CA LYS A 149 15.73 3.80 24.75
C LYS A 149 16.42 5.02 24.11
N SER A 150 15.82 5.68 23.13
CA SER A 150 16.32 6.97 22.61
C SER A 150 15.84 8.10 23.50
N SER A 151 16.72 9.07 23.80
CA SER A 151 16.35 10.35 24.41
C SER A 151 15.91 11.39 23.40
N GLU A 152 16.19 11.16 22.12
CA GLU A 152 15.88 12.08 21.02
C GLU A 152 14.51 11.80 20.42
N SER A 153 13.81 12.87 20.01
CA SER A 153 12.58 12.75 19.24
C SER A 153 12.86 12.22 17.84
N ALA A 154 12.01 11.33 17.34
CA ALA A 154 12.03 10.89 15.95
C ALA A 154 11.26 11.87 15.04
N LEU A 155 10.64 12.92 15.62
CA LEU A 155 9.82 13.88 14.91
C LEU A 155 10.60 15.16 14.59
N GLU A 156 10.51 15.61 13.36
CA GLU A 156 10.94 16.92 12.89
C GLU A 156 9.74 17.86 12.80
N ASN A 157 9.70 18.88 13.65
CA ASN A 157 8.55 19.81 13.75
C ASN A 157 7.18 19.11 13.91
N GLY A 158 7.14 17.98 14.63
CA GLY A 158 5.95 17.18 14.86
C GLY A 158 5.55 16.26 13.71
N TRP A 159 6.41 16.08 12.71
CA TRP A 159 6.26 15.16 11.58
C TRP A 159 7.37 14.11 11.61
N PHE A 160 7.03 12.89 11.26
CA PHE A 160 7.98 11.79 11.10
C PHE A 160 8.40 11.69 9.62
N ASP A 161 9.71 11.69 9.37
CA ASP A 161 10.27 11.42 8.04
C ASP A 161 10.29 9.90 7.80
N THR A 162 9.54 9.44 6.82
CA THR A 162 9.40 8.01 6.54
C THR A 162 10.61 7.42 5.81
N GLY A 163 11.44 8.27 5.21
CA GLY A 163 12.51 7.87 4.32
C GLY A 163 12.03 7.43 2.93
N ASP A 164 10.73 7.53 2.64
CA ASP A 164 10.19 7.29 1.31
C ASP A 164 10.07 8.61 0.54
N VAL A 165 10.18 8.53 -0.80
CA VAL A 165 9.91 9.63 -1.73
C VAL A 165 8.61 9.32 -2.45
N SER A 166 7.69 10.28 -2.47
CA SER A 166 6.37 10.08 -3.04
C SER A 166 5.84 11.29 -3.78
N THR A 167 4.81 11.06 -4.60
CA THR A 167 3.90 12.08 -5.10
C THR A 167 2.57 11.97 -4.37
N ILE A 168 1.79 13.07 -4.31
CA ILE A 168 0.41 13.06 -3.81
C ILE A 168 -0.45 13.76 -4.86
N SER A 169 -1.54 13.12 -5.30
CA SER A 169 -2.48 13.72 -6.24
C SER A 169 -3.37 14.78 -5.56
N PRO A 170 -4.06 15.66 -6.33
CA PRO A 170 -5.04 16.59 -5.77
C PRO A 170 -6.14 15.90 -4.94
N ASP A 171 -6.50 14.66 -5.31
CA ASP A 171 -7.50 13.85 -4.61
C ASP A 171 -6.92 13.07 -3.42
N GLY A 172 -5.63 13.29 -3.10
CA GLY A 172 -4.96 12.72 -1.94
C GLY A 172 -4.40 11.30 -2.12
N TYR A 173 -4.40 10.74 -3.34
CA TYR A 173 -3.75 9.46 -3.59
C TYR A 173 -2.23 9.61 -3.59
N MET A 174 -1.59 8.87 -2.70
CA MET A 174 -0.14 8.82 -2.57
C MET A 174 0.43 7.70 -3.45
N ARG A 175 1.54 8.00 -4.13
CA ARG A 175 2.31 7.01 -4.89
C ARG A 175 3.79 7.11 -4.49
N ILE A 176 4.34 6.01 -3.98
CA ILE A 176 5.77 5.92 -3.72
C ILE A 176 6.51 5.85 -5.06
N VAL A 177 7.55 6.66 -5.16
CA VAL A 177 8.43 6.74 -6.35
C VAL A 177 9.72 5.98 -6.08
N ASP A 178 10.32 6.20 -4.88
CA ASP A 178 11.58 5.58 -4.49
C ASP A 178 11.80 5.71 -2.97
N ARG A 179 12.90 5.14 -2.46
CA ARG A 179 13.41 5.44 -1.13
C ARG A 179 14.48 6.52 -1.18
N SER A 180 14.45 7.45 -0.23
CA SER A 180 15.38 8.59 -0.20
C SER A 180 16.86 8.19 -0.15
N LYS A 181 17.17 7.00 0.37
CA LYS A 181 18.53 6.43 0.41
C LYS A 181 19.00 5.86 -0.93
N ASP A 182 18.07 5.56 -1.84
CA ASP A 182 18.31 4.91 -3.12
C ASP A 182 18.26 5.92 -4.29
N VAL A 183 17.85 7.17 -4.03
CA VAL A 183 17.86 8.24 -5.04
C VAL A 183 19.30 8.64 -5.34
N ILE A 184 19.82 8.12 -6.44
CA ILE A 184 21.11 8.54 -6.99
C ILE A 184 20.92 9.93 -7.58
N LYS A 185 21.47 10.96 -6.94
CA LYS A 185 21.58 12.30 -7.53
C LYS A 185 22.52 12.21 -8.75
N SER A 186 21.96 12.02 -9.94
CA SER A 186 22.69 12.24 -11.18
C SER A 186 22.92 13.75 -11.31
N GLY A 187 24.18 14.14 -11.10
CA GLY A 187 24.63 15.53 -11.27
C GLY A 187 24.58 16.00 -12.71
#